data_01f09dc8028dc7867542de77d7df73c4
#
_entry.id   01f09dc8028dc7867542de77d7df73c4
#
_cell.length_a   1.000
_cell.length_b   1.000
_cell.length_c   1.000
_cell.angle_alpha   90.00
_cell.angle_beta   90.00
_cell.angle_gamma   90.00
#
_symmetry.space_group_name_H-M   'P 1'
#
loop_
_entity.id
_entity.type
_entity.pdbx_description
1 polymer ?
#
loop_
_entity_poly.entity_id
_entity_poly.type
_entity_poly.pdbx_seq_one_letter_code
_entity_poly.pdbx_strand_id
1 'polypeptide(L)'
;MTPNWIFLGALLGAVSVGAGAFGAHGLAARLDARSLELWETAARYLMYGALALSMTGLLGRMGVVRGVDGAGWCLLAGSLIFSGTVAALALGGPRWLGAVTPIGGTLLIAGFLLFAWAALKS
;
A
#
# COMPACT_ATOMS: atom_id res chain seq x y z
N MET A 1 -0.65 -21.51 -6.75
CA MET A 1 -0.19 -20.54 -7.77
C MET A 1 0.22 -19.23 -7.08
N THR A 2 1.40 -18.75 -7.39
CA THR A 2 1.96 -17.53 -6.79
C THR A 2 1.53 -16.32 -7.62
N PRO A 3 0.96 -15.28 -7.00
CA PRO A 3 0.66 -14.06 -7.73
C PRO A 3 1.92 -13.39 -8.30
N ASN A 4 1.75 -12.63 -9.35
CA ASN A 4 2.85 -11.84 -9.89
C ASN A 4 2.99 -10.55 -9.06
N TRP A 5 3.77 -10.64 -8.00
CA TRP A 5 3.95 -9.53 -7.07
C TRP A 5 4.59 -8.30 -7.72
N ILE A 6 5.47 -8.53 -8.72
CA ILE A 6 6.11 -7.43 -9.45
C ILE A 6 5.05 -6.64 -10.22
N PHE A 7 4.18 -7.34 -10.93
CA PHE A 7 3.10 -6.70 -11.68
C PHE A 7 2.16 -5.91 -10.75
N LEU A 8 1.73 -6.56 -9.66
CA LEU A 8 0.82 -5.92 -8.71
C LEU A 8 1.48 -4.71 -8.05
N GLY A 9 2.75 -4.83 -7.68
CA GLY A 9 3.49 -3.72 -7.11
C GLY A 9 3.62 -2.55 -8.06
N ALA A 10 3.93 -2.84 -9.33
CA ALA A 10 4.04 -1.80 -10.35
C ALA A 10 2.68 -1.11 -10.58
N LEU A 11 1.61 -1.89 -10.61
CA LEU A 11 0.26 -1.36 -10.77
C LEU A 11 -0.13 -0.43 -9.61
N LEU A 12 0.15 -0.85 -8.37
CA LEU A 12 -0.09 -0.02 -7.19
C LEU A 12 0.74 1.26 -7.24
N GLY A 13 1.98 1.17 -7.74
CA GLY A 13 2.84 2.34 -7.92
C GLY A 13 2.24 3.34 -8.89
N ALA A 14 1.70 2.85 -10.01
CA ALA A 14 1.03 3.71 -10.98
C ALA A 14 -0.18 4.41 -10.36
N VAL A 15 -0.99 3.66 -9.60
CA VAL A 15 -2.15 4.23 -8.91
C VAL A 15 -1.71 5.27 -7.88
N SER A 16 -0.64 5.01 -7.13
CA SER A 16 -0.11 5.94 -6.14
C SER A 16 0.30 7.26 -6.76
N VAL A 17 1.07 7.21 -7.84
CA VAL A 17 1.52 8.42 -8.54
C VAL A 17 0.33 9.18 -9.12
N GLY A 18 -0.60 8.45 -9.74
CA GLY A 18 -1.81 9.06 -10.30
C GLY A 18 -2.66 9.73 -9.22
N ALA A 19 -2.83 9.07 -8.08
CA ALA A 19 -3.59 9.64 -6.95
C ALA A 19 -2.90 10.88 -6.40
N GLY A 20 -1.57 10.84 -6.26
CA GLY A 20 -0.81 11.99 -5.79
C GLY A 20 -0.94 13.18 -6.72
N ALA A 21 -0.82 12.95 -8.02
CA ALA A 21 -0.96 13.99 -9.03
C ALA A 21 -2.38 14.57 -9.04
N PHE A 22 -3.40 13.70 -8.95
CA PHE A 22 -4.79 14.13 -8.89
C PHE A 22 -5.05 14.98 -7.65
N GLY A 23 -4.49 14.59 -6.50
CA GLY A 23 -4.60 15.36 -5.26
C GLY A 23 -4.02 16.76 -5.42
N ALA A 24 -2.81 16.84 -5.99
CA ALA A 24 -2.12 18.13 -6.14
C ALA A 24 -2.83 19.08 -7.11
N HIS A 25 -3.46 18.55 -8.16
CA HIS A 25 -4.03 19.37 -9.23
C HIS A 25 -5.56 19.43 -9.22
N GLY A 26 -6.25 18.34 -8.92
CA GLY A 26 -7.71 18.28 -8.95
C GLY A 26 -8.35 18.51 -7.60
N LEU A 27 -7.88 17.80 -6.58
CA LEU A 27 -8.52 17.83 -5.28
C LEU A 27 -8.10 19.02 -4.42
N ALA A 28 -6.93 19.60 -4.68
CA ALA A 28 -6.43 20.73 -3.89
C ALA A 28 -7.41 21.91 -3.87
N ALA A 29 -8.18 22.10 -4.95
CA ALA A 29 -9.17 23.16 -5.05
C ALA A 29 -10.53 22.79 -4.43
N ARG A 30 -10.74 21.51 -4.10
CA ARG A 30 -12.05 20.99 -3.67
C ARG A 30 -12.08 20.50 -2.23
N LEU A 31 -10.95 20.04 -1.72
CA LEU A 31 -10.86 19.50 -0.37
C LEU A 31 -10.25 20.53 0.57
N ASP A 32 -10.69 20.51 1.83
CA ASP A 32 -10.03 21.30 2.86
C ASP A 32 -8.63 20.73 3.16
N ALA A 33 -7.86 21.46 3.96
CA ALA A 33 -6.49 21.08 4.28
C ALA A 33 -6.40 19.70 4.93
N ARG A 34 -7.34 19.38 5.82
CA ARG A 34 -7.34 18.09 6.54
C ARG A 34 -7.62 16.94 5.58
N SER A 35 -8.64 17.09 4.74
CA SER A 35 -9.00 16.05 3.78
C SER A 35 -7.92 15.85 2.73
N LEU A 36 -7.30 16.93 2.27
CA LEU A 36 -6.20 16.82 1.32
C LEU A 36 -5.00 16.11 1.93
N GLU A 37 -4.70 16.37 3.20
CA GLU A 37 -3.63 15.68 3.94
C GLU A 37 -3.90 14.18 4.04
N LEU A 38 -5.15 13.80 4.30
CA LEU A 38 -5.54 12.38 4.32
C LEU A 38 -5.33 11.73 2.95
N TRP A 39 -5.73 12.41 1.89
CA TRP A 39 -5.55 11.91 0.53
C TRP A 39 -4.06 11.70 0.20
N GLU A 40 -3.22 12.66 0.55
CA GLU A 40 -1.79 12.57 0.34
C GLU A 40 -1.16 11.43 1.15
N THR A 41 -1.64 11.21 2.38
CA THR A 41 -1.20 10.09 3.21
C THR A 41 -1.55 8.77 2.52
N ALA A 42 -2.78 8.66 2.00
CA ALA A 42 -3.22 7.45 1.30
C ALA A 42 -2.32 7.15 0.11
N ALA A 43 -2.05 8.17 -0.72
CA ALA A 43 -1.20 8.00 -1.89
C ALA A 43 0.22 7.61 -1.52
N ARG A 44 0.78 8.23 -0.48
CA ARG A 44 2.14 7.97 -0.02
C ARG A 44 2.31 6.54 0.50
N TYR A 45 1.39 6.09 1.35
CA TYR A 45 1.48 4.73 1.90
C TYR A 45 1.23 3.66 0.84
N LEU A 46 0.42 3.98 -0.17
CA LEU A 46 0.25 3.08 -1.30
C LEU A 46 1.58 2.88 -2.04
N MET A 47 2.38 3.94 -2.17
CA MET A 47 3.70 3.84 -2.79
C MET A 47 4.66 2.99 -1.94
N TYR A 48 4.64 3.15 -0.61
CA TYR A 48 5.47 2.31 0.26
C TYR A 48 5.15 0.83 0.03
N GLY A 49 3.86 0.50 0.00
CA GLY A 49 3.42 -0.86 -0.27
C GLY A 49 3.78 -1.33 -1.68
N ALA A 50 3.62 -0.45 -2.66
CA ALA A 50 3.93 -0.76 -4.05
C ALA A 50 5.40 -1.13 -4.25
N LEU A 51 6.29 -0.31 -3.71
CA LEU A 51 7.73 -0.54 -3.84
C LEU A 51 8.15 -1.79 -3.07
N ALA A 52 7.64 -1.96 -1.85
CA ALA A 52 7.93 -3.14 -1.05
C ALA A 52 7.43 -4.42 -1.75
N LEU A 53 6.24 -4.37 -2.33
CA LEU A 53 5.66 -5.51 -3.03
C LEU A 53 6.47 -5.87 -4.27
N SER A 54 6.88 -4.86 -5.04
CA SER A 54 7.71 -5.07 -6.22
C SER A 54 9.05 -5.69 -5.85
N MET A 55 9.69 -5.19 -4.79
CA MET A 55 10.95 -5.73 -4.29
C MET A 55 10.80 -7.16 -3.81
N THR A 56 9.74 -7.43 -3.04
CA THR A 56 9.42 -8.77 -2.55
C THR A 56 9.28 -9.75 -3.72
N GLY A 57 8.54 -9.35 -4.74
CA GLY A 57 8.35 -10.18 -5.93
C GLY A 57 9.63 -10.41 -6.70
N LEU A 58 10.43 -9.37 -6.87
CA LEU A 58 11.70 -9.48 -7.60
C LEU A 58 12.67 -10.40 -6.89
N LEU A 59 12.89 -10.20 -5.60
CA LEU A 59 13.84 -11.01 -4.83
C LEU A 59 13.37 -12.46 -4.71
N GLY A 60 12.06 -12.67 -4.60
CA GLY A 60 11.49 -14.02 -4.59
C GLY A 60 11.69 -14.73 -5.92
N ARG A 61 11.46 -14.02 -7.03
CA ARG A 61 11.64 -14.59 -8.37
C ARG A 61 13.09 -14.91 -8.67
N MET A 62 14.01 -14.09 -8.18
CA MET A 62 15.44 -14.31 -8.33
C MET A 62 15.98 -15.42 -7.43
N GLY A 63 15.18 -15.88 -6.48
CA GLY A 63 15.60 -16.91 -5.54
C GLY A 63 16.51 -16.39 -4.42
N VAL A 64 16.66 -15.07 -4.29
CA VAL A 64 17.49 -14.46 -3.24
C VAL A 64 16.78 -14.55 -1.89
N VAL A 65 15.48 -14.33 -1.88
CA VAL A 65 14.66 -14.47 -0.67
C VAL A 65 13.56 -15.49 -0.93
N ARG A 66 13.45 -16.48 -0.06
CA ARG A 66 12.50 -17.58 -0.20
C ARG A 66 11.29 -17.37 0.71
N GLY A 67 10.15 -17.91 0.28
CA GLY A 67 8.94 -17.88 1.10
C GLY A 67 8.36 -16.48 1.24
N VAL A 68 8.29 -15.74 0.13
CA VAL A 68 7.85 -14.33 0.14
C VAL A 68 6.34 -14.15 0.04
N ASP A 69 5.56 -15.22 -0.20
CA ASP A 69 4.14 -15.04 -0.51
C ASP A 69 3.34 -14.49 0.67
N GLY A 70 3.66 -14.90 1.90
CA GLY A 70 3.00 -14.34 3.08
C GLY A 70 3.20 -12.83 3.18
N ALA A 71 4.44 -12.38 2.97
CA ALA A 71 4.75 -10.95 2.93
C ALA A 71 3.99 -10.26 1.80
N GLY A 72 3.96 -10.89 0.61
CA GLY A 72 3.26 -10.35 -0.54
C GLY A 72 1.79 -10.11 -0.26
N TRP A 73 1.10 -11.10 0.28
CA TRP A 73 -0.32 -10.97 0.60
C TRP A 73 -0.59 -9.89 1.64
N CYS A 74 0.24 -9.83 2.70
CA CYS A 74 0.09 -8.81 3.74
C CYS A 74 0.35 -7.41 3.19
N LEU A 75 1.38 -7.25 2.36
CA LEU A 75 1.69 -5.96 1.75
C LEU A 75 0.58 -5.51 0.79
N LEU A 76 0.07 -6.42 -0.01
CA LEU A 76 -1.02 -6.10 -0.93
C LEU A 76 -2.30 -5.73 -0.18
N ALA A 77 -2.75 -6.61 0.70
CA ALA A 77 -3.99 -6.37 1.46
C ALA A 77 -3.85 -5.13 2.34
N GLY A 78 -2.72 -4.98 3.01
CA GLY A 78 -2.47 -3.84 3.88
C GLY A 78 -2.48 -2.53 3.11
N SER A 79 -1.83 -2.49 1.95
CA SER A 79 -1.80 -1.30 1.09
C SER A 79 -3.20 -0.92 0.63
N LEU A 80 -3.98 -1.89 0.16
CA LEU A 80 -5.33 -1.63 -0.33
C LEU A 80 -6.27 -1.18 0.79
N ILE A 81 -6.23 -1.85 1.93
CA ILE A 81 -7.11 -1.52 3.04
C ILE A 81 -6.73 -0.17 3.64
N PHE A 82 -5.45 0.05 3.95
CA PHE A 82 -5.01 1.29 4.57
C PHE A 82 -5.26 2.49 3.64
N SER A 83 -4.70 2.44 2.44
CA SER A 83 -4.82 3.56 1.51
C SER A 83 -6.24 3.74 0.99
N GLY A 84 -6.96 2.64 0.78
CA GLY A 84 -8.35 2.70 0.34
C GLY A 84 -9.26 3.36 1.36
N THR A 85 -9.14 3.00 2.64
CA THR A 85 -9.98 3.58 3.69
C THR A 85 -9.60 5.04 3.96
N VAL A 86 -8.31 5.36 3.98
CA VAL A 86 -7.86 6.75 4.20
C VAL A 86 -8.30 7.65 3.04
N ALA A 87 -8.17 7.17 1.79
CA ALA A 87 -8.65 7.93 0.63
C ALA A 87 -10.15 8.14 0.68
N ALA A 88 -10.91 7.12 1.06
CA ALA A 88 -12.36 7.23 1.18
C ALA A 88 -12.75 8.24 2.27
N LEU A 89 -12.03 8.25 3.41
CA LEU A 89 -12.25 9.24 4.45
C LEU A 89 -11.95 10.65 3.95
N ALA A 90 -10.90 10.81 3.14
CA ALA A 90 -10.57 12.11 2.54
C ALA A 90 -11.70 12.64 1.68
N LEU A 91 -12.42 11.75 1.00
CA LEU A 91 -13.54 12.11 0.14
C LEU A 91 -14.90 12.16 0.85
N GLY A 92 -14.90 12.10 2.17
CA GLY A 92 -16.13 12.22 2.96
C GLY A 92 -16.81 10.89 3.27
N GLY A 93 -16.08 9.78 3.16
CA GLY A 93 -16.62 8.47 3.47
C GLY A 93 -17.03 8.31 4.95
N PRO A 94 -17.78 7.24 5.26
CA PRO A 94 -18.31 7.03 6.62
C PRO A 94 -17.19 6.90 7.65
N ARG A 95 -17.42 7.43 8.83
CA ARG A 95 -16.43 7.47 9.91
C ARG A 95 -15.96 6.09 10.38
N TRP A 96 -16.80 5.06 10.22
CA TRP A 96 -16.43 3.70 10.64
C TRP A 96 -15.23 3.16 9.85
N LEU A 97 -14.93 3.73 8.67
CA LEU A 97 -13.73 3.37 7.92
C LEU A 97 -12.45 3.64 8.71
N GLY A 98 -12.49 4.61 9.61
CA GLY A 98 -11.36 4.88 10.49
C GLY A 98 -11.04 3.73 11.43
N ALA A 99 -12.02 2.87 11.74
CA ALA A 99 -11.79 1.66 12.53
C ALA A 99 -11.22 0.52 11.68
N VAL A 100 -11.41 0.56 10.36
CA VAL A 100 -10.85 -0.44 9.43
C VAL A 100 -9.41 -0.10 9.08
N THR A 101 -9.06 1.18 9.02
CA THR A 101 -7.73 1.65 8.65
C THR A 101 -6.61 0.99 9.46
N PRO A 102 -6.68 0.84 10.79
CA PRO A 102 -5.63 0.18 11.56
C PRO A 102 -5.39 -1.28 11.16
N ILE A 103 -6.41 -1.96 10.64
CA ILE A 103 -6.25 -3.33 10.13
C ILE A 103 -5.27 -3.32 8.96
N GLY A 104 -5.46 -2.37 8.03
CA GLY A 104 -4.57 -2.20 6.90
C GLY A 104 -3.15 -1.83 7.33
N GLY A 105 -3.03 -0.90 8.27
CA GLY A 105 -1.72 -0.51 8.80
C GLY A 105 -0.99 -1.67 9.47
N THR A 106 -1.71 -2.47 10.24
CA THR A 106 -1.15 -3.66 10.88
C THR A 106 -0.68 -4.68 9.85
N LEU A 107 -1.46 -4.88 8.78
CA LEU A 107 -1.07 -5.78 7.71
C LEU A 107 0.18 -5.29 6.98
N LEU A 108 0.31 -3.98 6.77
CA LEU A 108 1.53 -3.43 6.18
C LEU A 108 2.74 -3.70 7.05
N ILE A 109 2.63 -3.46 8.35
CA ILE A 109 3.72 -3.75 9.29
C ILE A 109 4.05 -5.23 9.27
N ALA A 110 3.04 -6.09 9.34
CA ALA A 110 3.22 -7.53 9.29
C ALA A 110 3.90 -7.97 7.99
N GLY A 111 3.53 -7.35 6.88
CA GLY A 111 4.14 -7.65 5.58
C GLY A 111 5.62 -7.34 5.56
N PHE A 112 6.02 -6.16 6.06
CA PHE A 112 7.43 -5.80 6.17
C PHE A 112 8.18 -6.76 7.11
N LEU A 113 7.59 -7.10 8.25
CA LEU A 113 8.22 -8.02 9.20
C LEU A 113 8.35 -9.43 8.63
N LEU A 114 7.36 -9.90 7.88
CA LEU A 114 7.44 -11.20 7.22
C LEU A 114 8.52 -11.21 6.14
N PHE A 115 8.66 -10.10 5.43
CA PHE A 115 9.72 -9.97 4.45
C PHE A 115 11.10 -9.99 5.12
N ALA A 116 11.24 -9.25 6.22
CA ALA A 116 12.48 -9.26 7.00
C ALA A 116 12.81 -10.67 7.51
N TRP A 117 11.80 -11.38 8.01
CA TRP A 117 11.96 -12.75 8.47
C TRP A 117 12.39 -13.69 7.33
N ALA A 118 11.73 -13.58 6.18
CA ALA A 118 12.07 -14.38 5.00
C ALA A 118 13.52 -14.12 4.55
N ALA A 119 13.92 -12.84 4.56
CA ALA A 119 15.27 -12.46 4.18
C ALA A 119 16.31 -13.03 5.17
N LEU A 120 15.97 -13.01 6.46
CA LEU A 120 16.87 -13.54 7.50
C LEU A 120 17.10 -15.04 7.34
N LYS A 121 16.07 -15.80 6.97
CA LYS A 121 16.14 -17.26 6.80
C LYS A 121 16.77 -17.70 5.49
N SER A 122 16.89 -16.83 4.55
CA SER A 122 17.32 -17.18 3.19
C SER A 122 18.81 -17.28 3.02
#